data_53db2818eb8344f3ebae9709eaacce3f
#
_entry.id   53db2818eb8344f3ebae9709eaacce3f
#
_cell.length_a   1.000
_cell.length_b   1.000
_cell.length_c   1.000
_cell.angle_alpha   90.00
_cell.angle_beta   90.00
_cell.angle_gamma   90.00
#
_symmetry.space_group_name_H-M   'P 1'
#
loop_
_entity.id
_entity.type
_entity.pdbx_description
1 polymer ?
#
loop_
_entity_poly.entity_id
_entity_poly.type
_entity_poly.pdbx_seq_one_letter_code
_entity_poly.pdbx_strand_id
1 'polypeptide(L)'
;AVLDLQQLFRDFNYENAIIFGHAKDGNLHFVITQLLDTPQEIDRYDRFIQSLVDLVVQKYNGTLKAEHGTGRNMAPFVEAEWGGELYAMMKTIKQVVDPKNLLNPGVIINEHADAHIRNLKQMPVVEEEVDKCIECGYCEPLCPSKDITLSPRQRIQIRRHLKKLEQTGQKAAYKELLVEYQYAGLDTCATDGLCQSECPVSINTGDLVKRLRQENHSKFGNKMALTIARNYKLVERLARKTIQFASAINGAGGINILTNITKGLNKIIPGTPIWWNEIKAAKSLPTSNPNQPSAVYFSACIHRMLGDGGESLQEKMIRVCNKAGIRILFPQDIRGHCCGQAFSSKGYLDAAVAIEEKTIDAILSWTNNGELPVVCDFTSCT
;
A
#
# COMPACT_ATOMS: atom_id res chain seq x y z
N ALA A 1 29.70 3.39 28.90
CA ALA A 1 28.41 3.87 28.43
C ALA A 1 27.58 2.74 27.82
N VAL A 2 28.07 2.01 26.78
CA VAL A 2 27.28 0.94 26.09
C VAL A 2 26.85 -0.14 27.06
N LEU A 3 27.75 -0.68 27.88
CA LEU A 3 27.41 -1.74 28.85
C LEU A 3 26.38 -1.28 29.88
N ASP A 4 26.47 -0.03 30.34
CA ASP A 4 25.50 0.51 31.31
C ASP A 4 24.15 0.76 30.62
N LEU A 5 24.16 1.20 29.37
CA LEU A 5 22.92 1.34 28.62
C LEU A 5 22.24 -0.01 28.37
N GLN A 6 23.02 -1.05 28.07
CA GLN A 6 22.50 -2.43 27.97
C GLN A 6 21.93 -2.93 29.30
N GLN A 7 22.58 -2.57 30.45
CA GLN A 7 22.04 -2.91 31.75
C GLN A 7 20.71 -2.19 31.99
N LEU A 8 20.66 -0.89 31.67
CA LEU A 8 19.43 -0.09 31.79
C LEU A 8 18.28 -0.70 31.00
N PHE A 9 18.54 -1.19 29.78
CA PHE A 9 17.51 -1.89 28.99
C PHE A 9 16.99 -3.15 29.68
N ARG A 10 17.87 -3.95 30.29
CA ARG A 10 17.44 -5.12 31.05
C ARG A 10 16.60 -4.75 32.27
N ASP A 11 17.02 -3.71 33.02
CA ASP A 11 16.33 -3.25 34.24
C ASP A 11 14.90 -2.76 33.91
N PHE A 12 14.69 -2.25 32.72
CA PHE A 12 13.38 -1.78 32.24
C PHE A 12 12.67 -2.73 31.29
N ASN A 13 13.14 -3.98 31.13
CA ASN A 13 12.54 -5.01 30.24
C ASN A 13 12.45 -4.60 28.76
N TYR A 14 13.50 -3.96 28.23
CA TYR A 14 13.65 -3.68 26.80
C TYR A 14 14.60 -4.70 26.17
N GLU A 15 14.23 -5.98 26.16
CA GLU A 15 15.09 -7.09 25.71
C GLU A 15 15.49 -6.98 24.23
N ASN A 16 14.62 -6.39 23.40
CA ASN A 16 14.84 -6.21 21.95
C ASN A 16 15.45 -4.85 21.59
N ALA A 17 16.01 -4.13 22.57
CA ALA A 17 16.64 -2.84 22.30
C ALA A 17 17.92 -3.01 21.47
N ILE A 18 18.11 -2.13 20.49
CA ILE A 18 19.27 -2.11 19.61
C ILE A 18 20.07 -0.85 19.89
N ILE A 19 21.40 -0.98 20.00
CA ILE A 19 22.34 0.13 20.11
C ILE A 19 23.20 0.19 18.85
N PHE A 20 23.33 1.37 18.29
CA PHE A 20 24.25 1.67 17.19
C PHE A 20 24.78 3.09 17.36
N GLY A 21 25.65 3.58 16.51
CA GLY A 21 26.19 4.93 16.62
C GLY A 21 27.40 5.18 15.76
N HIS A 22 27.93 6.38 15.85
CA HIS A 22 29.11 6.83 15.12
C HIS A 22 30.32 6.80 16.05
N ALA A 23 31.07 5.70 16.02
CA ALA A 23 32.20 5.48 16.93
C ALA A 23 33.26 6.59 16.88
N LYS A 24 33.48 7.19 15.71
CA LYS A 24 34.41 8.31 15.53
C LYS A 24 34.00 9.53 16.35
N ASP A 25 32.70 9.80 16.45
CA ASP A 25 32.16 11.00 17.08
C ASP A 25 31.71 10.73 18.52
N GLY A 26 31.80 9.46 18.99
CA GLY A 26 31.42 9.05 20.34
C GLY A 26 29.91 9.13 20.61
N ASN A 27 29.08 9.23 19.57
CA ASN A 27 27.63 9.25 19.76
C ASN A 27 27.00 7.83 19.73
N LEU A 28 25.94 7.68 20.49
CA LEU A 28 25.16 6.45 20.56
C LEU A 28 23.71 6.74 20.20
N HIS A 29 23.15 5.86 19.41
CA HIS A 29 21.72 5.78 19.14
C HIS A 29 21.16 4.49 19.71
N PHE A 30 19.91 4.49 20.05
CA PHE A 30 19.21 3.27 20.41
C PHE A 30 17.77 3.28 19.90
N VAL A 31 17.23 2.10 19.71
CA VAL A 31 15.82 1.88 19.40
C VAL A 31 15.24 0.93 20.43
N ILE A 32 14.12 1.32 21.01
CA ILE A 32 13.31 0.50 21.91
C ILE A 32 11.91 0.32 21.33
N THR A 33 11.28 -0.80 21.62
CA THR A 33 9.85 -1.01 21.33
C THR A 33 9.07 -0.70 22.60
N GLN A 34 8.24 0.35 22.54
CA GLN A 34 7.47 0.83 23.68
C GLN A 34 5.99 0.94 23.30
N LEU A 35 5.13 0.26 24.05
CA LEU A 35 3.70 0.52 24.06
C LEU A 35 3.42 1.73 24.96
N LEU A 36 2.49 2.59 24.54
CA LEU A 36 2.13 3.80 25.29
C LEU A 36 0.61 3.86 25.51
N ASP A 37 0.00 2.68 25.72
CA ASP A 37 -1.45 2.50 25.77
C ASP A 37 -1.99 2.47 27.20
N THR A 38 -1.15 2.12 28.17
CA THR A 38 -1.56 1.98 29.57
C THR A 38 -0.75 2.90 30.49
N PRO A 39 -1.32 3.34 31.63
CA PRO A 39 -0.58 4.14 32.61
C PRO A 39 0.71 3.47 33.07
N GLN A 40 0.73 2.14 33.23
CA GLN A 40 1.89 1.38 33.66
C GLN A 40 3.03 1.43 32.64
N GLU A 41 2.71 1.33 31.33
CA GLU A 41 3.69 1.44 30.26
C GLU A 41 4.25 2.86 30.15
N ILE A 42 3.42 3.88 30.35
CA ILE A 42 3.84 5.28 30.37
C ILE A 42 4.76 5.55 31.55
N ASP A 43 4.43 5.05 32.75
CA ASP A 43 5.28 5.17 33.93
C ASP A 43 6.62 4.43 33.79
N ARG A 44 6.62 3.25 33.17
CA ARG A 44 7.86 2.53 32.84
C ARG A 44 8.74 3.36 31.92
N TYR A 45 8.15 3.95 30.86
CA TYR A 45 8.86 4.80 29.90
C TYR A 45 9.40 6.07 30.58
N ASP A 46 8.62 6.73 31.41
CA ASP A 46 9.04 7.92 32.17
C ASP A 46 10.27 7.62 33.05
N ARG A 47 10.18 6.58 33.86
CA ARG A 47 11.31 6.16 34.74
C ARG A 47 12.55 5.74 33.94
N PHE A 48 12.35 5.07 32.80
CA PHE A 48 13.44 4.73 31.88
C PHE A 48 14.13 5.99 31.37
N ILE A 49 13.40 6.99 30.88
CA ILE A 49 13.96 8.24 30.36
C ILE A 49 14.68 9.02 31.47
N GLN A 50 14.14 9.11 32.67
CA GLN A 50 14.80 9.75 33.79
C GLN A 50 16.13 9.04 34.15
N SER A 51 16.12 7.72 34.26
CA SER A 51 17.34 6.93 34.49
C SER A 51 18.39 7.08 33.36
N LEU A 52 17.92 7.19 32.12
CA LEU A 52 18.79 7.48 30.96
C LEU A 52 19.43 8.86 31.08
N VAL A 53 18.67 9.88 31.46
CA VAL A 53 19.20 11.24 31.70
C VAL A 53 20.26 11.23 32.76
N ASP A 54 20.02 10.59 33.91
CA ASP A 54 21.00 10.46 34.98
C ASP A 54 22.26 9.72 34.52
N LEU A 55 22.10 8.64 33.77
CA LEU A 55 23.23 7.89 33.19
C LEU A 55 24.08 8.78 32.28
N VAL A 56 23.44 9.47 31.33
CA VAL A 56 24.16 10.28 30.33
C VAL A 56 24.75 11.53 30.94
N VAL A 57 23.95 12.31 31.67
CA VAL A 57 24.35 13.63 32.16
C VAL A 57 25.23 13.48 33.43
N GLN A 58 24.74 12.76 34.43
CA GLN A 58 25.43 12.73 35.73
C GLN A 58 26.65 11.79 35.74
N LYS A 59 26.53 10.61 35.14
CA LYS A 59 27.63 9.62 35.16
C LYS A 59 28.67 9.89 34.09
N TYR A 60 28.23 10.22 32.89
CA TYR A 60 29.12 10.36 31.71
C TYR A 60 29.42 11.81 31.30
N ASN A 61 28.79 12.79 31.94
CA ASN A 61 28.88 14.20 31.53
C ASN A 61 28.67 14.38 30.00
N GLY A 62 27.72 13.62 29.47
CA GLY A 62 27.38 13.57 28.04
C GLY A 62 26.18 14.44 27.69
N THR A 63 25.91 14.55 26.39
CA THR A 63 24.73 15.28 25.90
C THR A 63 23.61 14.30 25.54
N LEU A 64 22.37 14.70 25.81
CA LEU A 64 21.18 13.88 25.60
C LEU A 64 20.80 13.72 24.13
N LYS A 65 21.21 14.68 23.28
CA LYS A 65 20.95 14.69 21.84
C LYS A 65 22.19 15.12 21.08
N ALA A 66 23.03 14.15 20.73
CA ALA A 66 24.32 14.39 20.14
C ALA A 66 24.25 15.11 18.75
N GLU A 67 23.29 14.77 17.90
CA GLU A 67 23.18 15.30 16.55
C GLU A 67 21.75 15.64 16.07
N HIS A 68 20.72 15.06 16.69
CA HIS A 68 19.33 15.20 16.22
C HIS A 68 18.56 16.38 16.81
N GLY A 69 19.19 17.19 17.63
CA GLY A 69 18.54 18.27 18.38
C GLY A 69 17.62 17.77 19.49
N THR A 70 17.33 18.64 20.43
CA THR A 70 16.59 18.31 21.66
C THR A 70 15.14 17.90 21.40
N GLY A 71 14.44 18.63 20.52
CA GLY A 71 13.03 18.39 20.29
C GLY A 71 12.17 18.66 21.53
N ARG A 72 10.93 18.15 21.54
CA ARG A 72 10.04 18.20 22.70
C ARG A 72 10.35 17.13 23.72
N ASN A 73 10.80 15.96 23.28
CA ASN A 73 10.98 14.79 24.13
C ASN A 73 12.06 15.03 25.21
N MET A 74 13.16 15.70 24.85
CA MET A 74 14.24 16.00 25.79
C MET A 74 14.15 17.41 26.38
N ALA A 75 13.19 18.22 25.98
CA ALA A 75 13.01 19.58 26.50
C ALA A 75 12.91 19.66 28.04
N PRO A 76 12.24 18.73 28.74
CA PRO A 76 12.21 18.72 30.23
C PRO A 76 13.58 18.59 30.89
N PHE A 77 14.57 18.07 30.19
CA PHE A 77 15.86 17.69 30.75
C PHE A 77 17.01 18.65 30.34
N VAL A 78 16.70 19.70 29.55
CA VAL A 78 17.69 20.67 29.08
C VAL A 78 18.39 21.40 30.24
N GLU A 79 17.65 21.79 31.26
CA GLU A 79 18.21 22.43 32.43
C GLU A 79 19.15 21.50 33.22
N ALA A 80 18.81 20.20 33.32
CA ALA A 80 19.67 19.20 33.95
C ALA A 80 20.99 19.01 33.17
N GLU A 81 20.95 19.07 31.83
CA GLU A 81 22.13 18.93 30.97
C GLU A 81 23.03 20.20 30.95
N TRP A 82 22.43 21.38 30.84
CA TRP A 82 23.16 22.63 30.60
C TRP A 82 23.36 23.49 31.85
N GLY A 83 22.64 23.18 32.92
CA GLY A 83 22.62 23.97 34.15
C GLY A 83 21.70 25.20 34.07
N GLY A 84 21.31 25.70 35.25
CA GLY A 84 20.29 26.74 35.37
C GLY A 84 20.69 28.08 34.72
N GLU A 85 21.98 28.47 34.76
CA GLU A 85 22.42 29.73 34.19
C GLU A 85 22.31 29.73 32.65
N LEU A 86 22.82 28.70 31.99
CA LEU A 86 22.71 28.58 30.52
C LEU A 86 21.28 28.42 30.06
N TYR A 87 20.49 27.68 30.82
CA TYR A 87 19.06 27.51 30.49
C TYR A 87 18.28 28.83 30.64
N ALA A 88 18.61 29.67 31.64
CA ALA A 88 18.02 30.99 31.78
C ALA A 88 18.44 31.91 30.60
N MET A 89 19.67 31.80 30.15
CA MET A 89 20.16 32.54 28.97
C MET A 89 19.39 32.10 27.71
N MET A 90 19.16 30.80 27.49
CA MET A 90 18.34 30.28 26.37
C MET A 90 16.92 30.85 26.41
N LYS A 91 16.29 30.90 27.57
CA LYS A 91 14.97 31.54 27.76
C LYS A 91 14.98 33.02 27.40
N THR A 92 16.00 33.73 27.82
CA THR A 92 16.14 35.16 27.51
C THR A 92 16.28 35.39 26.00
N ILE A 93 17.14 34.62 25.32
CA ILE A 93 17.31 34.71 23.87
C ILE A 93 15.96 34.44 23.18
N LYS A 94 15.28 33.38 23.58
CA LYS A 94 13.93 33.04 23.04
C LYS A 94 12.94 34.18 23.22
N GLN A 95 12.90 34.79 24.40
CA GLN A 95 11.99 35.89 24.70
C GLN A 95 12.28 37.14 23.87
N VAL A 96 13.55 37.41 23.58
CA VAL A 96 13.96 38.57 22.76
C VAL A 96 13.58 38.38 21.30
N VAL A 97 13.86 37.19 20.71
CA VAL A 97 13.66 36.94 19.27
C VAL A 97 12.23 36.46 18.92
N ASP A 98 11.51 35.87 19.89
CA ASP A 98 10.16 35.35 19.71
C ASP A 98 9.29 35.60 20.96
N PRO A 99 8.99 36.88 21.26
CA PRO A 99 8.25 37.24 22.47
C PRO A 99 6.83 36.65 22.55
N LYS A 100 6.26 36.26 21.40
CA LYS A 100 4.96 35.64 21.30
C LYS A 100 5.00 34.12 21.32
N ASN A 101 6.18 33.51 21.39
CA ASN A 101 6.41 32.07 21.38
C ASN A 101 5.71 31.36 20.20
N LEU A 102 5.82 31.92 18.99
CA LEU A 102 5.22 31.38 17.77
C LEU A 102 6.11 30.32 17.09
N LEU A 103 7.42 30.41 17.26
CA LEU A 103 8.40 29.56 16.59
C LEU A 103 8.69 28.34 17.45
N ASN A 104 8.33 27.15 16.97
CA ASN A 104 8.58 25.86 17.63
C ASN A 104 8.29 25.88 19.15
N PRO A 105 7.07 26.18 19.58
CA PRO A 105 6.74 26.25 20.99
C PRO A 105 6.94 24.90 21.69
N GLY A 106 7.58 24.91 22.86
CA GLY A 106 7.85 23.73 23.66
C GLY A 106 9.04 22.86 23.17
N VAL A 107 9.78 23.32 22.18
CA VAL A 107 11.04 22.71 21.72
C VAL A 107 12.21 23.37 22.43
N ILE A 108 13.15 22.58 23.00
CA ILE A 108 14.25 23.02 23.86
C ILE A 108 13.75 23.63 25.17
N ILE A 109 12.91 24.63 25.11
CA ILE A 109 12.32 25.32 26.26
C ILE A 109 10.88 24.87 26.40
N ASN A 110 10.57 24.21 27.51
CA ASN A 110 9.22 23.70 27.80
C ASN A 110 8.87 23.96 29.28
N GLU A 111 7.69 24.47 29.53
CA GLU A 111 7.20 24.72 30.89
C GLU A 111 6.70 23.45 31.61
N HIS A 112 6.51 22.37 30.84
CA HIS A 112 6.00 21.10 31.35
C HIS A 112 7.15 20.13 31.59
N ALA A 113 7.43 19.81 32.85
CA ALA A 113 8.45 18.83 33.25
C ALA A 113 8.14 17.40 32.73
N ASP A 114 6.89 17.13 32.39
CA ASP A 114 6.40 15.86 31.89
C ASP A 114 6.11 15.89 30.36
N ALA A 115 6.68 16.85 29.63
CA ALA A 115 6.41 17.01 28.18
C ALA A 115 6.72 15.74 27.37
N HIS A 116 7.69 14.91 27.79
CA HIS A 116 8.10 13.67 27.14
C HIS A 116 7.05 12.55 27.25
N ILE A 117 6.10 12.66 28.18
CA ILE A 117 4.99 11.71 28.37
C ILE A 117 3.60 12.32 28.08
N ARG A 118 3.55 13.58 27.65
CA ARG A 118 2.31 14.24 27.26
C ARG A 118 1.99 14.06 25.79
N ASN A 119 0.70 13.93 25.47
CA ASN A 119 0.19 13.83 24.10
C ASN A 119 0.89 12.74 23.29
N LEU A 120 1.17 11.62 23.94
CA LEU A 120 1.77 10.46 23.30
C LEU A 120 0.86 9.92 22.21
N LYS A 121 1.47 9.55 21.09
CA LYS A 121 0.77 8.93 19.98
C LYS A 121 0.46 7.48 20.35
N GLN A 122 -0.81 7.19 20.56
CA GLN A 122 -1.27 5.82 20.77
C GLN A 122 -1.20 5.05 19.45
N MET A 123 -0.66 3.84 19.53
CA MET A 123 -0.51 2.92 18.40
C MET A 123 -1.29 1.64 18.71
N PRO A 124 -2.64 1.67 18.59
CA PRO A 124 -3.45 0.50 18.92
C PRO A 124 -3.11 -0.66 17.99
N VAL A 125 -3.12 -1.87 18.54
CA VAL A 125 -3.01 -3.10 17.74
C VAL A 125 -4.26 -3.22 16.87
N VAL A 126 -4.06 -3.35 15.58
CA VAL A 126 -5.13 -3.39 14.57
C VAL A 126 -5.04 -4.69 13.78
N GLU A 127 -4.01 -4.84 12.97
CA GLU A 127 -3.79 -5.95 12.06
C GLU A 127 -2.31 -5.99 11.65
N GLU A 128 -1.81 -7.14 11.26
CA GLU A 128 -0.37 -7.40 11.07
C GLU A 128 0.32 -6.37 10.15
N GLU A 129 -0.29 -6.04 9.02
CA GLU A 129 0.28 -5.09 8.05
C GLU A 129 0.30 -3.65 8.61
N VAL A 130 -0.69 -3.30 9.44
CA VAL A 130 -0.78 -1.98 10.08
C VAL A 130 0.23 -1.87 11.21
N ASP A 131 0.35 -2.91 12.03
CA ASP A 131 1.14 -2.89 13.26
C ASP A 131 2.64 -2.86 12.99
N LYS A 132 3.11 -3.47 11.90
CA LYS A 132 4.50 -3.38 11.44
C LYS A 132 4.92 -1.99 10.96
N CYS A 133 4.00 -1.09 10.66
CA CYS A 133 4.30 0.19 10.02
C CYS A 133 4.98 1.17 10.98
N ILE A 134 6.19 1.61 10.63
CA ILE A 134 6.98 2.63 11.35
C ILE A 134 6.71 4.06 10.87
N GLU A 135 5.76 4.26 9.96
CA GLU A 135 5.31 5.56 9.44
C GLU A 135 6.39 6.42 8.75
N CYS A 136 7.45 5.82 8.22
CA CYS A 136 8.56 6.52 7.58
C CYS A 136 8.22 7.24 6.26
N GLY A 137 7.17 6.80 5.54
CA GLY A 137 6.70 7.46 4.32
C GLY A 137 7.34 7.01 3.01
N TYR A 138 8.37 6.14 3.01
CA TYR A 138 9.06 5.71 1.79
C TYR A 138 8.15 5.04 0.75
N CYS A 139 7.03 4.47 1.15
CA CYS A 139 6.03 3.90 0.24
C CYS A 139 5.20 4.94 -0.52
N GLU A 140 5.19 6.21 -0.11
CA GLU A 140 4.30 7.23 -0.68
C GLU A 140 4.66 7.63 -2.12
N PRO A 141 5.95 7.87 -2.47
CA PRO A 141 6.32 8.29 -3.83
C PRO A 141 5.88 7.33 -4.93
N LEU A 142 5.85 6.02 -4.64
CA LEU A 142 5.50 4.98 -5.62
C LEU A 142 3.99 4.72 -5.75
N CYS A 143 3.18 5.28 -4.85
CA CYS A 143 1.75 5.02 -4.88
C CYS A 143 1.04 5.81 -5.99
N PRO A 144 0.37 5.16 -6.95
CA PRO A 144 -0.32 5.86 -8.04
C PRO A 144 -1.52 6.70 -7.57
N SER A 145 -2.05 6.43 -6.37
CA SER A 145 -3.19 7.19 -5.82
C SER A 145 -2.80 8.29 -4.82
N LYS A 146 -1.52 8.49 -4.52
CA LYS A 146 -1.05 9.44 -3.50
C LYS A 146 -1.53 10.89 -3.69
N ASP A 147 -1.64 11.31 -4.94
CA ASP A 147 -2.03 12.69 -5.29
C ASP A 147 -3.54 12.81 -5.64
N ILE A 148 -4.27 11.69 -5.57
CA ILE A 148 -5.71 11.63 -5.88
C ILE A 148 -6.52 11.45 -4.61
N THR A 149 -6.11 10.50 -3.75
CA THR A 149 -6.79 10.15 -2.49
C THR A 149 -5.77 9.89 -1.37
N LEU A 150 -5.56 8.63 -0.99
CA LEU A 150 -4.68 8.25 0.12
C LEU A 150 -3.44 7.51 -0.36
N SER A 151 -2.31 7.80 0.28
CA SER A 151 -1.07 7.01 0.19
C SER A 151 -1.15 5.74 1.04
N PRO A 152 -0.22 4.77 0.88
CA PRO A 152 -0.19 3.57 1.70
C PRO A 152 -0.08 3.86 3.19
N ARG A 153 0.81 4.79 3.60
CA ARG A 153 0.97 5.21 4.99
C ARG A 153 -0.31 5.83 5.55
N GLN A 154 -0.97 6.70 4.79
CA GLN A 154 -2.22 7.32 5.20
C GLN A 154 -3.34 6.30 5.40
N ARG A 155 -3.43 5.25 4.54
CA ARG A 155 -4.37 4.15 4.72
C ARG A 155 -4.16 3.45 6.06
N ILE A 156 -2.91 3.17 6.41
CA ILE A 156 -2.55 2.55 7.69
C ILE A 156 -2.91 3.46 8.86
N GLN A 157 -2.61 4.76 8.78
CA GLN A 157 -2.96 5.71 9.84
C GLN A 157 -4.47 5.80 10.08
N ILE A 158 -5.28 5.78 9.03
CA ILE A 158 -6.74 5.79 9.19
C ILE A 158 -7.23 4.49 9.83
N ARG A 159 -6.65 3.33 9.52
CA ARG A 159 -6.97 2.07 10.21
C ARG A 159 -6.70 2.16 11.72
N ARG A 160 -5.57 2.72 12.12
CA ARG A 160 -5.26 3.00 13.54
C ARG A 160 -6.26 3.95 14.17
N HIS A 161 -6.64 5.00 13.44
CA HIS A 161 -7.63 5.96 13.94
C HIS A 161 -9.03 5.34 14.08
N LEU A 162 -9.45 4.54 13.12
CA LEU A 162 -10.70 3.76 13.22
C LEU A 162 -10.70 2.86 14.46
N LYS A 163 -9.58 2.16 14.72
CA LYS A 163 -9.45 1.32 15.92
C LYS A 163 -9.55 2.14 17.21
N LYS A 164 -8.93 3.30 17.25
CA LYS A 164 -9.04 4.22 18.39
C LYS A 164 -10.48 4.69 18.61
N LEU A 165 -11.20 5.08 17.55
CA LEU A 165 -12.60 5.49 17.63
C LEU A 165 -13.50 4.36 18.15
N GLU A 166 -13.23 3.12 17.72
CA GLU A 166 -13.90 1.91 18.22
C GLU A 166 -13.67 1.74 19.72
N GLN A 167 -12.41 1.76 20.17
CA GLN A 167 -12.03 1.58 21.58
C GLN A 167 -12.57 2.67 22.49
N THR A 168 -12.67 3.91 21.98
CA THR A 168 -13.19 5.05 22.74
C THR A 168 -14.72 5.20 22.64
N GLY A 169 -15.42 4.29 21.96
CA GLY A 169 -16.88 4.30 21.81
C GLY A 169 -17.45 5.42 20.95
N GLN A 170 -16.64 6.08 20.13
CA GLN A 170 -17.06 7.20 19.26
C GLN A 170 -17.73 6.69 17.98
N LYS A 171 -18.88 6.01 18.13
CA LYS A 171 -19.57 5.29 17.05
C LYS A 171 -19.96 6.15 15.84
N ALA A 172 -20.33 7.40 16.05
CA ALA A 172 -20.73 8.31 14.95
C ALA A 172 -19.51 8.63 14.06
N ALA A 173 -18.42 9.11 14.66
CA ALA A 173 -17.18 9.42 13.95
C ALA A 173 -16.57 8.17 13.28
N TYR A 174 -16.66 7.01 13.94
CA TYR A 174 -16.22 5.73 13.34
C TYR A 174 -16.96 5.42 12.04
N LYS A 175 -18.31 5.54 12.05
CA LYS A 175 -19.12 5.24 10.86
C LYS A 175 -18.86 6.22 9.72
N GLU A 176 -18.77 7.52 10.04
CA GLU A 176 -18.46 8.56 9.06
C GLU A 176 -17.11 8.30 8.38
N LEU A 177 -16.06 8.11 9.18
CA LEU A 177 -14.72 7.84 8.66
C LEU A 177 -14.65 6.51 7.86
N LEU A 178 -15.40 5.48 8.28
CA LEU A 178 -15.44 4.21 7.55
C LEU A 178 -16.06 4.36 6.16
N VAL A 179 -17.10 5.18 6.02
CA VAL A 179 -17.73 5.48 4.72
C VAL A 179 -16.75 6.21 3.80
N GLU A 180 -16.05 7.23 4.30
CA GLU A 180 -15.03 7.95 3.54
C GLU A 180 -13.85 7.04 3.16
N TYR A 181 -13.43 6.18 4.08
CA TYR A 181 -12.35 5.24 3.86
C TYR A 181 -12.68 4.20 2.79
N GLN A 182 -13.94 3.85 2.58
CA GLN A 182 -14.35 2.91 1.53
C GLN A 182 -13.83 3.39 0.16
N TYR A 183 -14.12 4.63 -0.22
CA TYR A 183 -13.64 5.18 -1.49
C TYR A 183 -12.14 5.51 -1.43
N ALA A 184 -11.75 6.40 -0.52
CA ALA A 184 -10.40 6.96 -0.51
C ALA A 184 -9.33 5.93 -0.12
N GLY A 185 -9.65 5.01 0.78
CA GLY A 185 -8.74 3.97 1.27
C GLY A 185 -8.76 2.69 0.44
N LEU A 186 -9.97 2.17 0.19
CA LEU A 186 -10.10 0.85 -0.44
C LEU A 186 -10.25 0.95 -1.95
N ASP A 187 -11.23 1.69 -2.48
CA ASP A 187 -11.58 1.63 -3.91
C ASP A 187 -10.46 2.18 -4.82
N THR A 188 -9.75 3.20 -4.36
CA THR A 188 -8.67 3.85 -5.12
C THR A 188 -7.29 3.20 -4.99
N CYS A 189 -7.14 2.14 -4.20
CA CYS A 189 -5.89 1.39 -4.17
C CYS A 189 -5.76 0.53 -5.44
N ALA A 190 -4.64 0.69 -6.15
CA ALA A 190 -4.34 -0.12 -7.35
C ALA A 190 -4.01 -1.58 -7.01
N THR A 191 -3.65 -1.88 -5.76
CA THR A 191 -3.21 -3.22 -5.30
C THR A 191 -2.06 -3.81 -6.11
N ASP A 192 -1.18 -2.95 -6.63
CA ASP A 192 -0.03 -3.29 -7.48
C ASP A 192 1.21 -3.77 -6.71
N GLY A 193 1.22 -3.59 -5.38
CA GLY A 193 2.34 -4.01 -4.53
C GLY A 193 3.56 -3.09 -4.57
N LEU A 194 3.59 -2.04 -5.39
CA LEU A 194 4.75 -1.14 -5.52
C LEU A 194 5.15 -0.49 -4.19
N CYS A 195 4.20 -0.30 -3.28
CA CYS A 195 4.50 0.24 -1.95
C CYS A 195 5.41 -0.65 -1.10
N GLN A 196 5.48 -1.96 -1.39
CA GLN A 196 6.32 -2.91 -0.66
C GLN A 196 7.81 -2.77 -1.03
N SER A 197 8.12 -2.43 -2.29
CA SER A 197 9.50 -2.40 -2.78
C SER A 197 10.40 -1.40 -2.03
N GLU A 198 9.84 -0.29 -1.58
CA GLU A 198 10.55 0.74 -0.80
C GLU A 198 10.27 0.65 0.70
N CYS A 199 9.44 -0.30 1.14
CA CYS A 199 9.10 -0.42 2.54
C CYS A 199 10.20 -1.15 3.33
N PRO A 200 10.88 -0.50 4.30
CA PRO A 200 11.96 -1.14 5.07
C PRO A 200 11.49 -2.33 5.93
N VAL A 201 10.18 -2.44 6.16
CA VAL A 201 9.55 -3.56 6.90
C VAL A 201 8.65 -4.40 5.99
N SER A 202 8.82 -4.28 4.67
CA SER A 202 8.20 -5.12 3.62
C SER A 202 6.66 -5.20 3.68
N ILE A 203 5.98 -4.10 4.00
CA ILE A 203 4.51 -4.06 4.03
C ILE A 203 3.95 -3.86 2.62
N ASN A 204 3.13 -4.80 2.17
CA ASN A 204 2.26 -4.64 1.01
C ASN A 204 0.87 -4.15 1.45
N THR A 205 0.63 -2.85 1.38
CA THR A 205 -0.70 -2.28 1.68
C THR A 205 -1.78 -2.77 0.70
N GLY A 206 -1.39 -3.25 -0.49
CA GLY A 206 -2.31 -3.86 -1.44
C GLY A 206 -2.96 -5.13 -0.91
N ASP A 207 -2.23 -5.96 -0.15
CA ASP A 207 -2.77 -7.20 0.43
C ASP A 207 -3.75 -6.89 1.58
N LEU A 208 -3.43 -5.90 2.42
CA LEU A 208 -4.39 -5.35 3.39
C LEU A 208 -5.69 -4.93 2.70
N VAL A 209 -5.61 -4.17 1.61
CA VAL A 209 -6.79 -3.69 0.89
C VAL A 209 -7.57 -4.83 0.24
N LYS A 210 -6.92 -5.82 -0.36
CA LYS A 210 -7.59 -7.02 -0.91
C LYS A 210 -8.39 -7.74 0.15
N ARG A 211 -7.80 -7.96 1.34
CA ARG A 211 -8.46 -8.60 2.48
C ARG A 211 -9.67 -7.80 2.97
N LEU A 212 -9.52 -6.49 3.17
CA LEU A 212 -10.62 -5.62 3.59
C LEU A 212 -11.76 -5.57 2.54
N ARG A 213 -11.42 -5.59 1.24
CA ARG A 213 -12.43 -5.71 0.17
C ARG A 213 -13.17 -7.04 0.26
N GLN A 214 -12.45 -8.15 0.52
CA GLN A 214 -13.06 -9.47 0.69
C GLN A 214 -14.04 -9.51 1.86
N GLU A 215 -13.67 -8.93 3.00
CA GLU A 215 -14.52 -8.85 4.20
C GLU A 215 -15.83 -8.07 3.93
N ASN A 216 -15.78 -7.08 3.03
CA ASN A 216 -16.94 -6.27 2.65
C ASN A 216 -17.88 -6.95 1.64
N HIS A 217 -17.48 -8.10 1.04
CA HIS A 217 -18.31 -8.76 0.03
C HIS A 217 -19.45 -9.59 0.62
N SER A 218 -20.60 -9.51 -0.02
CA SER A 218 -21.71 -10.41 0.29
C SER A 218 -21.43 -11.84 -0.18
N LYS A 219 -22.03 -12.82 0.48
CA LYS A 219 -21.99 -14.24 0.05
C LYS A 219 -22.48 -14.43 -1.39
N PHE A 220 -23.48 -13.65 -1.81
CA PHE A 220 -24.00 -13.64 -3.17
C PHE A 220 -22.96 -13.11 -4.17
N GLY A 221 -22.29 -12.00 -3.85
CA GLY A 221 -21.20 -11.42 -4.66
C GLY A 221 -20.06 -12.40 -4.89
N ASN A 222 -19.60 -13.07 -3.83
CA ASN A 222 -18.55 -14.09 -3.91
C ASN A 222 -18.98 -15.28 -4.79
N LYS A 223 -20.20 -15.77 -4.63
CA LYS A 223 -20.74 -16.86 -5.47
C LYS A 223 -20.85 -16.47 -6.94
N MET A 224 -21.28 -15.24 -7.22
CA MET A 224 -21.31 -14.70 -8.59
C MET A 224 -19.91 -14.61 -9.19
N ALA A 225 -18.95 -14.04 -8.49
CA ALA A 225 -17.57 -13.92 -8.95
C ALA A 225 -16.95 -15.28 -9.27
N LEU A 226 -17.15 -16.27 -8.38
CA LEU A 226 -16.69 -17.64 -8.60
C LEU A 226 -17.36 -18.31 -9.82
N THR A 227 -18.66 -18.07 -10.03
CA THR A 227 -19.37 -18.57 -11.21
C THR A 227 -18.82 -17.94 -12.50
N ILE A 228 -18.53 -16.65 -12.49
CA ILE A 228 -17.89 -15.94 -13.61
C ILE A 228 -16.50 -16.52 -13.89
N ALA A 229 -15.67 -16.73 -12.87
CA ALA A 229 -14.33 -17.28 -13.00
C ALA A 229 -14.34 -18.69 -13.62
N ARG A 230 -15.21 -19.58 -13.12
CA ARG A 230 -15.37 -20.94 -13.65
C ARG A 230 -15.84 -20.98 -15.10
N ASN A 231 -16.68 -20.01 -15.50
CA ASN A 231 -17.24 -19.91 -16.85
C ASN A 231 -16.58 -18.84 -17.69
N TYR A 232 -15.34 -18.46 -17.40
CA TYR A 232 -14.67 -17.30 -17.98
C TYR A 232 -14.58 -17.34 -19.52
N LYS A 233 -14.48 -18.52 -20.13
CA LYS A 233 -14.53 -18.69 -21.60
C LYS A 233 -15.84 -18.18 -22.21
N LEU A 234 -16.95 -18.42 -21.55
CA LEU A 234 -18.27 -17.92 -21.96
C LEU A 234 -18.36 -16.41 -21.74
N VAL A 235 -17.88 -15.92 -20.59
CA VAL A 235 -17.86 -14.50 -20.26
C VAL A 235 -17.02 -13.72 -21.26
N GLU A 236 -15.81 -14.17 -21.59
CA GLU A 236 -14.93 -13.58 -22.60
C GLU A 236 -15.62 -13.51 -23.98
N ARG A 237 -16.31 -14.59 -24.37
CA ARG A 237 -17.06 -14.64 -25.65
C ARG A 237 -18.23 -13.66 -25.66
N LEU A 238 -19.02 -13.62 -24.60
CA LEU A 238 -20.18 -12.73 -24.48
C LEU A 238 -19.73 -11.27 -24.44
N ALA A 239 -18.74 -10.94 -23.62
CA ALA A 239 -18.19 -9.58 -23.53
C ALA A 239 -17.74 -9.09 -24.93
N ARG A 240 -16.98 -9.91 -25.66
CA ARG A 240 -16.52 -9.57 -27.01
C ARG A 240 -17.69 -9.32 -27.98
N LYS A 241 -18.72 -10.20 -27.97
CA LYS A 241 -19.92 -10.05 -28.82
C LYS A 241 -20.70 -8.78 -28.48
N THR A 242 -20.87 -8.51 -27.17
CA THR A 242 -21.54 -7.28 -26.70
C THR A 242 -20.80 -6.04 -27.15
N ILE A 243 -19.46 -6.02 -27.05
CA ILE A 243 -18.64 -4.91 -27.52
C ILE A 243 -18.74 -4.73 -29.04
N GLN A 244 -18.76 -5.84 -29.82
CA GLN A 244 -18.94 -5.79 -31.27
C GLN A 244 -20.29 -5.14 -31.63
N PHE A 245 -21.37 -5.60 -31.01
CA PHE A 245 -22.70 -5.08 -31.23
C PHE A 245 -22.82 -3.60 -30.82
N ALA A 246 -22.31 -3.25 -29.65
CA ALA A 246 -22.29 -1.89 -29.14
C ALA A 246 -21.48 -0.94 -30.05
N SER A 247 -20.32 -1.38 -30.54
CA SER A 247 -19.51 -0.60 -31.49
C SER A 247 -20.20 -0.40 -32.82
N ALA A 248 -20.92 -1.42 -33.31
CA ALA A 248 -21.68 -1.33 -34.56
C ALA A 248 -22.84 -0.32 -34.45
N ILE A 249 -23.61 -0.38 -33.37
CA ILE A 249 -24.70 0.59 -33.11
C ILE A 249 -24.14 2.02 -33.01
N ASN A 250 -23.07 2.20 -32.28
CA ASN A 250 -22.49 3.53 -32.04
C ASN A 250 -21.89 4.12 -33.33
N GLY A 251 -21.44 3.28 -34.28
CA GLY A 251 -20.88 3.69 -35.56
C GLY A 251 -21.90 3.91 -36.67
N ALA A 252 -23.07 3.27 -36.62
CA ALA A 252 -24.03 3.21 -37.71
C ALA A 252 -24.79 4.51 -38.03
N GLY A 253 -24.69 5.54 -37.19
CA GLY A 253 -25.47 6.78 -37.33
C GLY A 253 -24.67 8.08 -37.21
N GLY A 254 -23.36 8.06 -37.08
CA GLY A 254 -22.55 9.25 -36.78
C GLY A 254 -22.91 9.95 -35.46
N ILE A 255 -23.82 9.37 -34.67
CA ILE A 255 -24.33 9.86 -33.43
C ILE A 255 -23.81 8.94 -32.33
N ASN A 256 -23.20 9.51 -31.30
CA ASN A 256 -22.69 8.77 -30.11
C ASN A 256 -23.88 8.26 -29.23
N ILE A 257 -24.74 7.42 -29.77
CA ILE A 257 -26.00 6.96 -29.16
C ILE A 257 -25.71 6.33 -27.80
N LEU A 258 -24.83 5.34 -27.76
CA LEU A 258 -24.49 4.64 -26.51
C LEU A 258 -23.80 5.54 -25.50
N THR A 259 -22.94 6.44 -25.94
CA THR A 259 -22.30 7.43 -25.07
C THR A 259 -23.35 8.36 -24.45
N ASN A 260 -24.34 8.81 -25.23
CA ASN A 260 -25.40 9.69 -24.73
C ASN A 260 -26.35 8.94 -23.79
N ILE A 261 -26.74 7.71 -24.13
CA ILE A 261 -27.56 6.85 -23.25
C ILE A 261 -26.83 6.57 -21.94
N THR A 262 -25.55 6.17 -21.97
CA THR A 262 -24.81 5.83 -20.76
C THR A 262 -24.48 7.07 -19.92
N LYS A 263 -24.29 8.26 -20.52
CA LYS A 263 -24.23 9.54 -19.80
C LYS A 263 -25.55 9.87 -19.10
N GLY A 264 -26.66 9.61 -19.75
CA GLY A 264 -28.01 9.79 -19.16
C GLY A 264 -28.23 8.82 -17.98
N LEU A 265 -27.88 7.56 -18.17
CA LEU A 265 -27.96 6.53 -17.10
C LEU A 265 -27.04 6.86 -15.93
N ASN A 266 -25.84 7.35 -16.18
CA ASN A 266 -24.91 7.73 -15.11
C ASN A 266 -25.43 8.87 -14.25
N LYS A 267 -26.23 9.80 -14.82
CA LYS A 267 -26.91 10.87 -14.05
C LYS A 267 -28.00 10.32 -13.11
N ILE A 268 -28.66 9.23 -13.52
CA ILE A 268 -29.75 8.60 -12.74
C ILE A 268 -29.20 7.59 -11.76
N ILE A 269 -28.20 6.80 -12.19
CA ILE A 269 -27.53 5.76 -11.40
C ILE A 269 -26.04 6.09 -11.37
N PRO A 270 -25.57 6.86 -10.37
CA PRO A 270 -24.15 7.20 -10.25
C PRO A 270 -23.27 5.96 -10.24
N GLY A 271 -22.15 6.02 -10.96
CA GLY A 271 -21.23 4.88 -11.10
C GLY A 271 -21.49 3.98 -12.32
N THR A 272 -22.57 4.19 -13.09
CA THR A 272 -22.76 3.50 -14.37
C THR A 272 -21.65 3.90 -15.34
N PRO A 273 -20.89 2.94 -15.92
CA PRO A 273 -19.82 3.26 -16.87
C PRO A 273 -20.35 4.00 -18.10
N ILE A 274 -19.67 5.08 -18.47
CA ILE A 274 -19.98 5.82 -19.70
C ILE A 274 -19.28 5.10 -20.87
N TRP A 275 -20.03 4.84 -21.95
CA TRP A 275 -19.47 4.23 -23.15
C TRP A 275 -18.42 5.14 -23.80
N TRP A 276 -17.26 4.60 -24.05
CA TRP A 276 -16.17 5.30 -24.74
C TRP A 276 -16.13 4.87 -26.23
N ASN A 277 -16.19 5.83 -27.13
CA ASN A 277 -16.37 5.61 -28.57
C ASN A 277 -15.22 4.85 -29.23
N GLU A 278 -14.04 4.92 -28.65
CA GLU A 278 -12.84 4.25 -29.17
C GLU A 278 -12.78 2.77 -28.81
N ILE A 279 -13.64 2.31 -27.91
CA ILE A 279 -13.70 0.90 -27.54
C ILE A 279 -14.25 0.08 -28.69
N LYS A 280 -13.42 -0.83 -29.22
CA LYS A 280 -13.79 -1.82 -30.22
C LYS A 280 -13.50 -3.21 -29.71
N ALA A 281 -14.19 -4.22 -30.22
CA ALA A 281 -13.88 -5.59 -29.90
C ALA A 281 -12.56 -6.00 -30.58
N ALA A 282 -11.79 -6.83 -29.89
CA ALA A 282 -10.60 -7.45 -30.47
C ALA A 282 -10.96 -8.27 -31.71
N LYS A 283 -10.07 -8.30 -32.69
CA LYS A 283 -10.15 -9.18 -33.87
C LYS A 283 -10.12 -10.67 -33.49
N SER A 284 -10.27 -11.54 -34.47
CA SER A 284 -10.01 -12.96 -34.31
C SER A 284 -8.58 -13.18 -33.82
N LEU A 285 -8.38 -14.17 -32.95
CA LEU A 285 -7.03 -14.53 -32.51
C LEU A 285 -6.22 -15.06 -33.69
N PRO A 286 -4.93 -14.67 -33.79
CA PRO A 286 -4.04 -15.21 -34.80
C PRO A 286 -3.74 -16.69 -34.52
N THR A 287 -3.21 -17.36 -35.52
CA THR A 287 -2.72 -18.73 -35.42
C THR A 287 -1.19 -18.71 -35.53
N SER A 288 -0.51 -19.29 -34.54
CA SER A 288 0.93 -19.53 -34.57
C SER A 288 1.21 -20.83 -33.82
N ASN A 289 1.54 -21.85 -34.59
CA ASN A 289 1.85 -23.19 -34.08
C ASN A 289 3.07 -23.76 -34.83
N PRO A 290 4.28 -23.24 -34.56
CA PRO A 290 5.47 -23.69 -35.22
C PRO A 290 5.91 -25.07 -34.74
N ASN A 291 6.53 -25.85 -35.63
CA ASN A 291 7.26 -27.05 -35.22
C ASN A 291 8.41 -26.62 -34.29
N GLN A 292 8.57 -27.25 -33.11
CA GLN A 292 9.57 -26.93 -32.10
C GLN A 292 9.52 -25.44 -31.69
N PRO A 293 8.50 -25.00 -30.95
CA PRO A 293 8.43 -23.64 -30.45
C PRO A 293 9.59 -23.33 -29.49
N SER A 294 10.00 -22.06 -29.47
CA SER A 294 11.03 -21.54 -28.54
C SER A 294 10.44 -20.90 -27.31
N ALA A 295 9.18 -20.48 -27.37
CA ALA A 295 8.45 -19.84 -26.29
C ALA A 295 6.94 -19.94 -26.51
N VAL A 296 6.16 -19.78 -25.44
CA VAL A 296 4.71 -19.69 -25.47
C VAL A 296 4.28 -18.26 -25.23
N TYR A 297 3.37 -17.76 -26.05
CA TYR A 297 2.80 -16.42 -25.87
C TYR A 297 1.44 -16.48 -25.17
N PHE A 298 1.41 -16.06 -23.90
CA PHE A 298 0.20 -15.89 -23.11
C PHE A 298 -0.31 -14.46 -23.26
N SER A 299 -1.28 -14.24 -24.16
CA SER A 299 -1.91 -12.94 -24.34
C SER A 299 -2.91 -12.64 -23.24
N ALA A 300 -2.84 -11.44 -22.66
CA ALA A 300 -3.74 -10.97 -21.61
C ALA A 300 -5.21 -11.02 -22.06
N CYS A 301 -6.12 -11.36 -21.15
CA CYS A 301 -7.55 -11.45 -21.43
C CYS A 301 -8.13 -10.13 -21.93
N ILE A 302 -7.63 -8.99 -21.46
CA ILE A 302 -8.06 -7.66 -21.91
C ILE A 302 -7.78 -7.46 -23.42
N HIS A 303 -6.60 -7.84 -23.91
CA HIS A 303 -6.22 -7.72 -25.32
C HIS A 303 -6.94 -8.73 -26.23
N ARG A 304 -7.50 -9.80 -25.66
CA ARG A 304 -8.35 -10.76 -26.37
C ARG A 304 -9.80 -10.29 -26.49
N MET A 305 -10.23 -9.35 -25.65
CA MET A 305 -11.61 -8.80 -25.64
C MET A 305 -11.69 -7.43 -26.32
N LEU A 306 -10.70 -6.56 -26.07
CA LEU A 306 -10.67 -5.17 -26.54
C LEU A 306 -9.60 -4.97 -27.62
N GLY A 307 -9.88 -4.09 -28.57
CA GLY A 307 -8.98 -3.67 -29.65
C GLY A 307 -9.25 -2.23 -30.07
N ASP A 308 -8.40 -1.72 -30.93
CA ASP A 308 -8.49 -0.38 -31.54
C ASP A 308 -9.06 -0.38 -32.96
N GLY A 309 -9.32 -1.58 -33.49
CA GLY A 309 -9.75 -1.78 -34.89
C GLY A 309 -8.59 -1.92 -35.88
N GLY A 310 -7.35 -1.62 -35.49
CA GLY A 310 -6.12 -1.85 -36.25
C GLY A 310 -5.62 -3.29 -36.18
N GLU A 311 -4.34 -3.50 -36.50
CA GLU A 311 -3.66 -4.79 -36.33
C GLU A 311 -3.57 -5.12 -34.84
N SER A 312 -3.95 -6.33 -34.44
CA SER A 312 -3.95 -6.73 -33.03
C SER A 312 -2.54 -6.78 -32.44
N LEU A 313 -2.43 -6.58 -31.12
CA LEU A 313 -1.15 -6.70 -30.41
C LEU A 313 -0.56 -8.10 -30.59
N GLN A 314 -1.42 -9.13 -30.61
CA GLN A 314 -1.03 -10.52 -30.83
C GLN A 314 -0.38 -10.73 -32.20
N GLU A 315 -0.96 -10.18 -33.28
CA GLU A 315 -0.40 -10.23 -34.63
C GLU A 315 0.97 -9.53 -34.68
N LYS A 316 1.05 -8.33 -34.08
CA LYS A 316 2.31 -7.57 -33.99
C LYS A 316 3.40 -8.36 -33.25
N MET A 317 3.06 -8.95 -32.11
CA MET A 317 3.99 -9.74 -31.30
C MET A 317 4.53 -10.96 -32.07
N ILE A 318 3.63 -11.74 -32.69
CA ILE A 318 4.02 -12.90 -33.51
C ILE A 318 4.91 -12.46 -34.68
N ARG A 319 4.58 -11.35 -35.35
CA ARG A 319 5.38 -10.81 -36.42
C ARG A 319 6.78 -10.37 -36.01
N VAL A 320 6.89 -9.71 -34.84
CA VAL A 320 8.19 -9.30 -34.27
C VAL A 320 9.04 -10.53 -33.90
N CYS A 321 8.44 -11.50 -33.22
CA CYS A 321 9.12 -12.75 -32.88
C CYS A 321 9.60 -13.50 -34.12
N ASN A 322 8.76 -13.62 -35.16
CA ASN A 322 9.15 -14.28 -36.41
C ASN A 322 10.32 -13.56 -37.08
N LYS A 323 10.34 -12.20 -37.11
CA LYS A 323 11.47 -11.43 -37.63
C LYS A 323 12.75 -11.62 -36.82
N ALA A 324 12.65 -11.85 -35.53
CA ALA A 324 13.77 -12.13 -34.64
C ALA A 324 14.22 -13.59 -34.68
N GLY A 325 13.59 -14.43 -35.51
CA GLY A 325 13.89 -15.89 -35.55
C GLY A 325 13.34 -16.67 -34.35
N ILE A 326 12.49 -16.07 -33.52
CA ILE A 326 11.89 -16.70 -32.35
C ILE A 326 10.58 -17.39 -32.78
N ARG A 327 10.54 -18.72 -32.63
CA ARG A 327 9.37 -19.55 -32.96
C ARG A 327 8.39 -19.55 -31.79
N ILE A 328 7.40 -18.65 -31.82
CA ILE A 328 6.46 -18.48 -30.72
C ILE A 328 5.19 -19.30 -30.94
N LEU A 329 4.81 -20.10 -29.94
CA LEU A 329 3.54 -20.80 -29.89
C LEU A 329 2.46 -19.85 -29.35
N PHE A 330 1.37 -19.71 -30.08
CA PHE A 330 0.16 -19.04 -29.60
C PHE A 330 -0.95 -20.09 -29.37
N PRO A 331 -1.29 -20.41 -28.11
CA PRO A 331 -2.22 -21.49 -27.79
C PRO A 331 -3.63 -21.19 -28.34
N GLN A 332 -4.21 -22.15 -29.09
CA GLN A 332 -5.53 -21.96 -29.70
C GLN A 332 -6.67 -22.04 -28.67
N ASP A 333 -6.44 -22.67 -27.56
CA ASP A 333 -7.36 -22.83 -26.43
C ASP A 333 -7.18 -21.76 -25.33
N ILE A 334 -6.38 -20.72 -25.59
CA ILE A 334 -6.09 -19.63 -24.64
C ILE A 334 -7.35 -18.92 -24.09
N ARG A 335 -8.48 -19.01 -24.82
CA ARG A 335 -9.74 -18.41 -24.36
C ARG A 335 -10.26 -19.05 -23.08
N GLY A 336 -10.61 -18.21 -22.13
CA GLY A 336 -11.09 -18.65 -20.82
C GLY A 336 -10.01 -18.86 -19.78
N HIS A 337 -8.77 -18.46 -20.09
CA HIS A 337 -7.63 -18.41 -19.17
C HIS A 337 -7.29 -16.97 -18.83
N CYS A 338 -7.02 -16.68 -17.56
CA CYS A 338 -6.73 -15.35 -17.04
C CYS A 338 -5.83 -15.47 -15.79
N CYS A 339 -4.95 -14.53 -15.57
CA CYS A 339 -4.09 -14.45 -14.38
C CYS A 339 -4.83 -14.20 -13.06
N GLY A 340 -6.15 -14.04 -13.06
CA GLY A 340 -6.93 -13.81 -11.84
C GLY A 340 -6.90 -12.37 -11.29
N GLN A 341 -6.02 -11.49 -11.76
CA GLN A 341 -5.83 -10.15 -11.21
C GLN A 341 -7.11 -9.33 -11.11
N ALA A 342 -8.03 -9.46 -12.07
CA ALA A 342 -9.33 -8.77 -12.04
C ALA A 342 -10.19 -9.16 -10.82
N PHE A 343 -10.07 -10.39 -10.35
CA PHE A 343 -10.75 -10.90 -9.15
C PHE A 343 -9.95 -10.58 -7.89
N SER A 344 -8.66 -10.91 -7.89
CA SER A 344 -7.75 -10.71 -6.75
C SER A 344 -7.73 -9.24 -6.31
N SER A 345 -7.52 -8.31 -7.24
CA SER A 345 -7.47 -6.86 -6.94
C SER A 345 -8.78 -6.33 -6.33
N LYS A 346 -9.90 -6.98 -6.63
CA LYS A 346 -11.22 -6.62 -6.08
C LYS A 346 -11.59 -7.38 -4.81
N GLY A 347 -10.73 -8.30 -4.32
CA GLY A 347 -10.98 -9.08 -3.11
C GLY A 347 -11.84 -10.34 -3.31
N TYR A 348 -12.06 -10.77 -4.54
CA TYR A 348 -12.76 -12.06 -4.83
C TYR A 348 -11.73 -13.20 -4.89
N LEU A 349 -11.14 -13.54 -3.75
CA LEU A 349 -9.99 -14.46 -3.71
C LEU A 349 -10.33 -15.87 -4.20
N ASP A 350 -11.49 -16.43 -3.84
CA ASP A 350 -11.91 -17.77 -4.30
C ASP A 350 -12.02 -17.81 -5.84
N ALA A 351 -12.52 -16.72 -6.43
CA ALA A 351 -12.64 -16.62 -7.89
C ALA A 351 -11.28 -16.45 -8.56
N ALA A 352 -10.35 -15.70 -7.92
CA ALA A 352 -8.98 -15.56 -8.38
C ALA A 352 -8.27 -16.91 -8.40
N VAL A 353 -8.26 -17.62 -7.28
CA VAL A 353 -7.64 -18.96 -7.15
C VAL A 353 -8.19 -19.93 -8.20
N ALA A 354 -9.52 -20.00 -8.34
CA ALA A 354 -10.13 -20.94 -9.29
C ALA A 354 -9.73 -20.70 -10.75
N ILE A 355 -9.51 -19.44 -11.16
CA ILE A 355 -9.08 -19.14 -12.54
C ILE A 355 -7.57 -19.23 -12.70
N GLU A 356 -6.81 -18.92 -11.66
CA GLU A 356 -5.37 -19.04 -11.61
C GLU A 356 -4.94 -20.51 -11.73
N GLU A 357 -5.48 -21.41 -10.92
CA GLU A 357 -5.20 -22.85 -10.99
C GLU A 357 -5.45 -23.40 -12.39
N LYS A 358 -6.63 -23.12 -12.95
CA LYS A 358 -6.99 -23.52 -14.31
C LYS A 358 -6.00 -22.98 -15.36
N THR A 359 -5.49 -21.75 -15.16
CA THR A 359 -4.59 -21.11 -16.10
C THR A 359 -3.17 -21.68 -15.95
N ILE A 360 -2.72 -21.98 -14.74
CA ILE A 360 -1.43 -22.63 -14.47
C ILE A 360 -1.39 -24.02 -15.12
N ASP A 361 -2.45 -24.83 -14.96
CA ASP A 361 -2.52 -26.14 -15.59
C ASP A 361 -2.41 -26.07 -17.13
N ALA A 362 -3.06 -25.06 -17.72
CA ALA A 362 -2.97 -24.84 -19.16
C ALA A 362 -1.56 -24.37 -19.57
N ILE A 363 -0.94 -23.45 -18.83
CA ILE A 363 0.42 -22.99 -19.08
C ILE A 363 1.41 -24.17 -18.99
N LEU A 364 1.32 -25.01 -17.99
CA LEU A 364 2.15 -26.21 -17.87
C LEU A 364 1.99 -27.13 -19.10
N SER A 365 0.75 -27.33 -19.55
CA SER A 365 0.50 -28.10 -20.78
C SER A 365 1.09 -27.47 -22.03
N TRP A 366 0.96 -26.16 -22.20
CA TRP A 366 1.49 -25.44 -23.37
C TRP A 366 3.02 -25.34 -23.38
N THR A 367 3.65 -25.35 -22.22
CA THR A 367 5.09 -25.20 -22.04
C THR A 367 5.82 -26.53 -21.91
N ASN A 368 5.15 -27.66 -22.10
CA ASN A 368 5.74 -28.97 -21.85
C ASN A 368 6.29 -29.07 -20.41
N ASN A 369 5.45 -28.80 -19.41
CA ASN A 369 5.79 -28.78 -17.99
C ASN A 369 6.91 -27.77 -17.63
N GLY A 370 6.92 -26.62 -18.27
CA GLY A 370 7.85 -25.51 -17.94
C GLY A 370 9.17 -25.54 -18.71
N GLU A 371 9.33 -26.42 -19.69
CA GLU A 371 10.53 -26.43 -20.56
C GLU A 371 10.60 -25.19 -21.45
N LEU A 372 9.45 -24.66 -21.88
CA LEU A 372 9.39 -23.45 -22.70
C LEU A 372 9.11 -22.21 -21.84
N PRO A 373 9.83 -21.11 -22.06
CA PRO A 373 9.51 -19.84 -21.41
C PRO A 373 8.15 -19.29 -21.86
N VAL A 374 7.47 -18.56 -20.98
CA VAL A 374 6.22 -17.88 -21.26
C VAL A 374 6.48 -16.38 -21.43
N VAL A 375 5.91 -15.80 -22.49
CA VAL A 375 5.92 -14.36 -22.76
C VAL A 375 4.53 -13.81 -22.56
N CYS A 376 4.38 -12.82 -21.70
CA CYS A 376 3.13 -12.10 -21.47
C CYS A 376 3.17 -10.72 -22.11
N ASP A 377 2.00 -10.21 -22.54
CA ASP A 377 1.86 -8.87 -23.13
C ASP A 377 1.32 -7.83 -22.16
N PHE A 378 1.24 -8.16 -20.87
CA PHE A 378 0.74 -7.27 -19.83
C PHE A 378 1.43 -7.58 -18.48
N THR A 379 2.08 -6.57 -17.91
CA THR A 379 2.92 -6.72 -16.69
C THR A 379 2.16 -7.24 -15.47
N SER A 380 0.88 -6.90 -15.34
CA SER A 380 0.05 -7.41 -14.22
C SER A 380 -0.33 -8.90 -14.35
N CYS A 381 0.04 -9.56 -15.45
CA CYS A 381 -0.23 -10.97 -15.69
C CYS A 381 1.00 -11.88 -15.46
N THR A 382 2.14 -11.28 -15.11
CA THR A 382 3.43 -11.99 -14.87
C THR A 382 3.58 -12.43 -13.43
#